data_4ac75052a4ca6cf259fbdbcb32a00826
#
_entry.id   4ac75052a4ca6cf259fbdbcb32a00826
#
_cell.length_a   1.000
_cell.length_b   1.000
_cell.length_c   1.000
_cell.angle_alpha   90.00
_cell.angle_beta   90.00
_cell.angle_gamma   90.00
#
_symmetry.space_group_name_H-M   'P 1'
#
loop_
_entity.id
_entity.type
_entity.pdbx_description
1 polymer ?
#
loop_
_entity_poly.entity_id
_entity_poly.type
_entity_poly.pdbx_seq_one_letter_code
_entity_poly.pdbx_strand_id
1 'polypeptide(L)'
;LHLLSRRQRQMCIRDRGWVQAYFPKLKGRKGWIVPIVLYAFLASALVIAFFLPQGRFRRGMKLVGNYWLGVLLYMIFFIVIAELGRFLLLHVFRVSKDKICVPRVRRIVGCVCATLIMCISFWGVVNARLVRVTPYDVTINKEAQDENGQKMDSMKIVLVADLHLGYNIGVRQVQRIVNSINKQDADLVLIAGDIFDNEWEAVDQPEKLEEILRGIKSKYGVYACYGNHDIQEQVLAGFTFGGKQEKTSSPEMDEFMEKAGITLLRDEGVLINNSLYIYGRRDAHRPGNGVTDRASADEITENMDKSKPIIVLDHEPKELEELSSAGVDMDLCGHTHDGQMFPGNILCLLYTSPSPRDRSVSR
;
A
#
# COMPACT_ATOMS: atom_id res chain seq x y z
N LEU A 1 -34.99 22.71 1.40
CA LEU A 1 -35.51 21.58 0.58
C LEU A 1 -36.14 22.02 -0.76
N HIS A 2 -36.51 23.30 -0.94
CA HIS A 2 -37.11 23.81 -2.18
C HIS A 2 -36.14 23.95 -3.37
N LEU A 3 -34.84 23.92 -3.14
CA LEU A 3 -33.78 24.10 -4.16
C LEU A 3 -33.28 22.81 -4.80
N LEU A 4 -33.73 21.63 -4.32
CA LEU A 4 -33.30 20.35 -4.89
C LEU A 4 -34.11 20.02 -6.15
N SER A 5 -33.45 19.61 -7.24
CA SER A 5 -34.08 19.17 -8.48
C SER A 5 -35.05 17.99 -8.24
N ARG A 6 -36.03 17.77 -9.13
CA ARG A 6 -36.93 16.60 -9.05
C ARG A 6 -36.17 15.29 -8.92
N ARG A 7 -35.01 15.14 -9.62
CA ARG A 7 -34.18 13.95 -9.54
C ARG A 7 -33.53 13.76 -8.17
N GLN A 8 -33.00 14.83 -7.57
CA GLN A 8 -32.41 14.78 -6.22
C GLN A 8 -33.46 14.44 -5.15
N ARG A 9 -34.69 14.98 -5.26
CA ARG A 9 -35.81 14.60 -4.37
C ARG A 9 -36.18 13.14 -4.51
N GLN A 10 -36.21 12.59 -5.72
CA GLN A 10 -36.49 11.17 -5.95
C GLN A 10 -35.40 10.27 -5.39
N MET A 11 -34.11 10.66 -5.50
CA MET A 11 -33.00 9.95 -4.87
C MET A 11 -33.13 9.93 -3.35
N CYS A 12 -33.35 11.07 -2.71
CA CYS A 12 -33.56 11.15 -1.25
C CYS A 12 -34.75 10.33 -0.76
N ILE A 13 -35.87 10.28 -1.49
CA ILE A 13 -37.04 9.45 -1.16
C ILE A 13 -36.68 7.96 -1.30
N ARG A 14 -35.93 7.60 -2.31
CA ARG A 14 -35.47 6.23 -2.56
C ARG A 14 -34.55 5.75 -1.43
N ASP A 15 -33.54 6.57 -1.06
CA ASP A 15 -32.57 6.24 -0.03
C ASP A 15 -33.21 6.12 1.36
N ARG A 16 -34.20 7.00 1.65
CA ARG A 16 -35.06 6.83 2.80
C ARG A 16 -35.84 5.50 2.82
N GLY A 17 -36.31 5.06 1.65
CA GLY A 17 -37.00 3.79 1.51
C GLY A 17 -36.11 2.57 1.80
N TRP A 18 -34.84 2.66 1.47
CA TRP A 18 -33.86 1.62 1.81
C TRP A 18 -33.66 1.54 3.32
N VAL A 19 -33.30 2.62 3.98
CA VAL A 19 -33.03 2.61 5.42
C VAL A 19 -34.28 2.30 6.24
N GLN A 20 -35.47 2.79 5.86
CA GLN A 20 -36.75 2.47 6.53
C GLN A 20 -37.15 0.99 6.36
N ALA A 21 -36.71 0.33 5.28
CA ALA A 21 -36.93 -1.11 5.12
C ALA A 21 -36.20 -1.95 6.16
N TYR A 22 -35.06 -1.45 6.68
CA TYR A 22 -34.27 -2.12 7.72
C TYR A 22 -34.67 -1.71 9.13
N PHE A 23 -34.95 -0.44 9.30
CA PHE A 23 -35.27 0.16 10.61
C PHE A 23 -36.66 0.77 10.60
N PRO A 24 -37.71 -0.07 10.67
CA PRO A 24 -39.10 0.42 10.65
C PRO A 24 -39.44 1.42 11.77
N LYS A 25 -38.65 1.37 12.87
CA LYS A 25 -38.81 2.28 14.03
C LYS A 25 -38.20 3.67 13.76
N LEU A 26 -37.41 3.88 12.72
CA LEU A 26 -36.87 5.18 12.30
C LEU A 26 -37.99 6.02 11.63
N LYS A 27 -39.13 6.15 12.30
CA LYS A 27 -40.25 6.99 11.87
C LYS A 27 -40.05 8.42 12.39
N GLY A 28 -40.13 9.39 11.47
CA GLY A 28 -40.03 10.80 11.82
C GLY A 28 -38.59 11.37 11.83
N ARG A 29 -38.46 12.70 11.93
CA ARG A 29 -37.15 13.40 11.86
C ARG A 29 -36.19 12.99 12.98
N LYS A 30 -36.71 12.76 14.19
CA LYS A 30 -35.88 12.42 15.37
C LYS A 30 -35.19 11.06 15.24
N GLY A 31 -35.80 10.05 14.61
CA GLY A 31 -35.20 8.74 14.43
C GLY A 31 -33.97 8.74 13.49
N TRP A 32 -33.87 9.75 12.61
CA TRP A 32 -32.76 9.87 11.67
C TRP A 32 -31.53 10.63 12.20
N ILE A 33 -31.69 11.34 13.32
CA ILE A 33 -30.59 12.15 13.88
C ILE A 33 -29.37 11.28 14.19
N VAL A 34 -29.57 10.18 14.93
CA VAL A 34 -28.45 9.32 15.36
C VAL A 34 -27.69 8.70 14.17
N PRO A 35 -28.34 8.02 13.17
CA PRO A 35 -27.65 7.53 11.99
C PRO A 35 -26.92 8.62 11.19
N ILE A 36 -27.54 9.80 11.03
CA ILE A 36 -26.92 10.91 10.29
C ILE A 36 -25.69 11.45 11.03
N VAL A 37 -25.79 11.65 12.34
CA VAL A 37 -24.68 12.14 13.16
C VAL A 37 -23.53 11.13 13.17
N LEU A 38 -23.84 9.84 13.34
CA LEU A 38 -22.82 8.78 13.28
C LEU A 38 -22.12 8.73 11.92
N TYR A 39 -22.90 8.75 10.83
CA TYR A 39 -22.34 8.77 9.48
C TYR A 39 -21.47 10.03 9.24
N ALA A 40 -21.97 11.20 9.61
CA ALA A 40 -21.24 12.46 9.47
C ALA A 40 -19.95 12.44 10.29
N PHE A 41 -19.98 11.92 11.52
CA PHE A 41 -18.78 11.75 12.35
C PHE A 41 -17.76 10.84 11.67
N LEU A 42 -18.17 9.64 11.22
CA LEU A 42 -17.27 8.70 10.54
C LEU A 42 -16.74 9.27 9.23
N ALA A 43 -17.57 9.91 8.42
CA ALA A 43 -17.19 10.52 7.16
C ALA A 43 -16.25 11.73 7.32
N SER A 44 -16.34 12.44 8.44
CA SER A 44 -15.47 13.58 8.74
C SER A 44 -14.23 13.21 9.57
N ALA A 45 -14.07 11.96 9.99
CA ALA A 45 -13.03 11.55 10.93
C ALA A 45 -11.61 11.89 10.42
N LEU A 46 -11.31 11.67 9.13
CA LEU A 46 -10.02 12.03 8.53
C LEU A 46 -9.80 13.55 8.49
N VAL A 47 -10.85 14.30 8.13
CA VAL A 47 -10.79 15.76 8.09
C VAL A 47 -10.59 16.33 9.50
N ILE A 48 -11.33 15.82 10.49
CA ILE A 48 -11.12 16.20 11.89
C ILE A 48 -9.70 15.88 12.33
N ALA A 49 -9.19 14.68 12.03
CA ALA A 49 -7.83 14.27 12.37
C ALA A 49 -6.77 15.18 11.76
N PHE A 50 -6.99 15.67 10.54
CA PHE A 50 -6.06 16.57 9.85
C PHE A 50 -5.83 17.87 10.62
N PHE A 51 -6.88 18.43 11.21
CA PHE A 51 -6.80 19.69 11.99
C PHE A 51 -6.44 19.51 13.47
N LEU A 52 -6.36 18.28 13.96
CA LEU A 52 -6.01 18.01 15.35
C LEU A 52 -4.48 18.09 15.57
N PRO A 53 -4.05 18.56 16.73
CA PRO A 53 -2.64 18.50 17.12
C PRO A 53 -2.18 17.04 17.24
N GLN A 54 -0.87 16.83 17.11
CA GLN A 54 -0.25 15.52 17.28
C GLN A 54 -0.59 14.91 18.64
N GLY A 55 -0.91 13.62 18.65
CA GLY A 55 -1.23 12.90 19.88
C GLY A 55 -2.19 11.72 19.69
N ARG A 56 -2.46 11.04 20.79
CA ARG A 56 -3.29 9.80 20.80
C ARG A 56 -4.68 10.00 20.20
N PHE A 57 -5.28 11.17 20.38
CA PHE A 57 -6.61 11.45 19.86
C PHE A 57 -6.59 11.59 18.32
N ARG A 58 -5.62 12.35 17.76
CA ARG A 58 -5.41 12.43 16.31
C ARG A 58 -5.19 11.04 15.72
N ARG A 59 -4.33 10.22 16.35
CA ARG A 59 -4.07 8.84 15.93
C ARG A 59 -5.35 8.00 15.90
N GLY A 60 -6.15 8.05 16.96
CA GLY A 60 -7.44 7.34 17.01
C GLY A 60 -8.39 7.78 15.91
N MET A 61 -8.49 9.08 15.63
CA MET A 61 -9.33 9.62 14.57
C MET A 61 -8.84 9.23 13.17
N LYS A 62 -7.51 9.25 12.92
CA LYS A 62 -6.91 8.75 11.66
C LYS A 62 -7.24 7.27 11.45
N LEU A 63 -7.07 6.43 12.48
CA LEU A 63 -7.43 5.00 12.39
C LEU A 63 -8.90 4.78 12.08
N VAL A 64 -9.81 5.44 12.80
CA VAL A 64 -11.25 5.36 12.55
C VAL A 64 -11.56 5.77 11.10
N GLY A 65 -10.98 6.87 10.65
CA GLY A 65 -11.19 7.38 9.29
C GLY A 65 -10.66 6.46 8.21
N ASN A 66 -9.47 5.89 8.39
CA ASN A 66 -8.85 4.97 7.43
C ASN A 66 -9.70 3.69 7.26
N TYR A 67 -10.11 3.06 8.37
CA TYR A 67 -11.00 1.90 8.30
C TYR A 67 -12.37 2.24 7.72
N TRP A 68 -12.93 3.40 8.09
CA TRP A 68 -14.18 3.86 7.52
C TRP A 68 -14.10 4.08 6.02
N LEU A 69 -13.01 4.67 5.53
CA LEU A 69 -12.79 4.88 4.09
C LEU A 69 -12.84 3.56 3.32
N GLY A 70 -12.18 2.52 3.82
CA GLY A 70 -12.23 1.19 3.23
C GLY A 70 -13.65 0.60 3.19
N VAL A 71 -14.38 0.69 4.31
CA VAL A 71 -15.79 0.26 4.38
C VAL A 71 -16.67 1.06 3.42
N LEU A 72 -16.46 2.38 3.34
CA LEU A 72 -17.22 3.28 2.45
C LEU A 72 -17.02 2.91 0.98
N LEU A 73 -15.80 2.59 0.57
CA LEU A 73 -15.51 2.14 -0.80
C LEU A 73 -16.28 0.86 -1.14
N TYR A 74 -16.31 -0.12 -0.25
CA TYR A 74 -17.11 -1.32 -0.45
C TYR A 74 -18.61 -1.04 -0.42
N MET A 75 -19.08 -0.10 0.42
CA MET A 75 -20.49 0.32 0.40
C MET A 75 -20.86 0.88 -0.99
N ILE A 76 -20.05 1.78 -1.54
CA ILE A 76 -20.27 2.36 -2.87
C ILE A 76 -20.28 1.24 -3.92
N PHE A 77 -19.28 0.35 -3.90
CA PHE A 77 -19.16 -0.74 -4.84
C PHE A 77 -20.39 -1.65 -4.86
N PHE A 78 -20.86 -2.12 -3.68
CA PHE A 78 -22.03 -2.99 -3.62
C PHE A 78 -23.34 -2.28 -3.91
N ILE A 79 -23.46 -0.98 -3.60
CA ILE A 79 -24.62 -0.17 -4.00
C ILE A 79 -24.67 -0.08 -5.53
N VAL A 80 -23.55 0.18 -6.19
CA VAL A 80 -23.48 0.23 -7.67
C VAL A 80 -23.86 -1.11 -8.28
N ILE A 81 -23.34 -2.22 -7.76
CA ILE A 81 -23.71 -3.57 -8.24
C ILE A 81 -25.20 -3.84 -8.06
N ALA A 82 -25.75 -3.52 -6.90
CA ALA A 82 -27.17 -3.75 -6.61
C ALA A 82 -28.09 -2.91 -7.52
N GLU A 83 -27.73 -1.64 -7.78
CA GLU A 83 -28.47 -0.78 -8.68
C GLU A 83 -28.34 -1.19 -10.14
N LEU A 84 -27.15 -1.62 -10.56
CA LEU A 84 -26.94 -2.19 -11.91
C LEU A 84 -27.75 -3.47 -12.09
N GLY A 85 -27.72 -4.38 -11.13
CA GLY A 85 -28.53 -5.60 -11.16
C GLY A 85 -30.02 -5.28 -11.25
N ARG A 86 -30.51 -4.31 -10.45
CA ARG A 86 -31.89 -3.82 -10.52
C ARG A 86 -32.21 -3.23 -11.89
N PHE A 87 -31.33 -2.43 -12.47
CA PHE A 87 -31.48 -1.85 -13.79
C PHE A 87 -31.60 -2.95 -14.86
N LEU A 88 -30.72 -3.92 -14.87
CA LEU A 88 -30.74 -5.05 -15.83
C LEU A 88 -32.04 -5.86 -15.71
N LEU A 89 -32.46 -6.19 -14.48
CA LEU A 89 -33.72 -6.92 -14.26
C LEU A 89 -34.93 -6.17 -14.79
N LEU A 90 -35.00 -4.86 -14.61
CA LEU A 90 -36.14 -4.05 -15.03
C LEU A 90 -36.15 -3.75 -16.54
N HIS A 91 -35.00 -3.45 -17.14
CA HIS A 91 -34.94 -2.90 -18.49
C HIS A 91 -34.50 -3.90 -19.54
N VAL A 92 -33.60 -4.82 -19.19
CA VAL A 92 -33.11 -5.89 -20.10
C VAL A 92 -33.99 -7.12 -19.97
N PHE A 93 -34.13 -7.66 -18.78
CA PHE A 93 -34.93 -8.86 -18.53
C PHE A 93 -36.44 -8.59 -18.37
N ARG A 94 -36.86 -7.31 -18.36
CA ARG A 94 -38.24 -6.85 -18.30
C ARG A 94 -39.08 -7.45 -17.15
N VAL A 95 -38.42 -7.73 -16.02
CA VAL A 95 -39.10 -8.24 -14.83
C VAL A 95 -39.99 -7.14 -14.25
N SER A 96 -41.22 -7.48 -13.84
CA SER A 96 -42.21 -6.55 -13.30
C SER A 96 -41.68 -5.82 -12.05
N LYS A 97 -41.93 -4.51 -11.96
CA LYS A 97 -41.56 -3.67 -10.81
C LYS A 97 -42.14 -4.19 -9.51
N ASP A 98 -43.34 -4.76 -9.53
CA ASP A 98 -44.02 -5.28 -8.36
C ASP A 98 -43.32 -6.49 -7.75
N LYS A 99 -42.47 -7.17 -8.52
CA LYS A 99 -41.66 -8.29 -8.00
C LYS A 99 -40.35 -7.83 -7.40
N ILE A 100 -39.72 -6.75 -7.95
CA ILE A 100 -38.36 -6.34 -7.62
C ILE A 100 -38.35 -5.15 -6.63
N CYS A 101 -39.26 -4.19 -6.79
CA CYS A 101 -39.25 -2.96 -6.01
C CYS A 101 -40.01 -3.05 -4.68
N VAL A 102 -40.22 -4.26 -4.18
CA VAL A 102 -40.96 -4.50 -2.90
C VAL A 102 -40.01 -4.42 -1.70
N PRO A 103 -40.52 -4.01 -0.51
CA PRO A 103 -39.70 -3.86 0.70
C PRO A 103 -38.95 -5.15 1.11
N ARG A 104 -39.56 -6.31 0.86
CA ARG A 104 -38.92 -7.61 1.16
C ARG A 104 -37.67 -7.84 0.35
N VAL A 105 -37.70 -7.59 -0.97
CA VAL A 105 -36.53 -7.74 -1.86
C VAL A 105 -35.44 -6.75 -1.46
N ARG A 106 -35.79 -5.48 -1.20
CA ARG A 106 -34.80 -4.50 -0.72
C ARG A 106 -34.12 -4.95 0.57
N ARG A 107 -34.87 -5.46 1.55
CA ARG A 107 -34.29 -5.97 2.79
C ARG A 107 -33.34 -7.13 2.53
N ILE A 108 -33.72 -8.11 1.71
CA ILE A 108 -32.86 -9.24 1.38
C ILE A 108 -31.58 -8.76 0.73
N VAL A 109 -31.68 -7.96 -0.36
CA VAL A 109 -30.51 -7.45 -1.08
C VAL A 109 -29.58 -6.66 -0.17
N GLY A 110 -30.11 -5.77 0.65
CA GLY A 110 -29.26 -5.00 1.52
C GLY A 110 -28.67 -5.81 2.68
N CYS A 111 -29.39 -6.82 3.26
CA CYS A 111 -28.76 -7.75 4.20
C CYS A 111 -27.61 -8.50 3.54
N VAL A 112 -27.78 -8.98 2.31
CA VAL A 112 -26.70 -9.62 1.55
C VAL A 112 -25.54 -8.68 1.33
N CYS A 113 -25.79 -7.44 0.85
CA CYS A 113 -24.74 -6.44 0.68
C CYS A 113 -24.03 -6.13 2.02
N ALA A 114 -24.76 -5.89 3.09
CA ALA A 114 -24.17 -5.61 4.40
C ALA A 114 -23.31 -6.78 4.92
N THR A 115 -23.78 -8.02 4.75
CA THR A 115 -23.00 -9.21 5.12
C THR A 115 -21.73 -9.32 4.30
N LEU A 116 -21.80 -9.13 2.97
CA LEU A 116 -20.63 -9.16 2.10
C LEU A 116 -19.63 -8.06 2.46
N ILE A 117 -20.08 -6.83 2.69
CA ILE A 117 -19.22 -5.72 3.12
C ILE A 117 -18.53 -6.07 4.44
N MET A 118 -19.26 -6.57 5.43
CA MET A 118 -18.64 -6.96 6.71
C MET A 118 -17.63 -8.09 6.53
N CYS A 119 -17.96 -9.13 5.78
CA CYS A 119 -17.06 -10.27 5.56
C CYS A 119 -15.80 -9.86 4.82
N ILE A 120 -15.92 -9.07 3.74
CA ILE A 120 -14.77 -8.62 2.94
C ILE A 120 -13.91 -7.65 3.75
N SER A 121 -14.52 -6.69 4.47
CA SER A 121 -13.77 -5.75 5.31
C SER A 121 -13.05 -6.47 6.45
N PHE A 122 -13.70 -7.40 7.12
CA PHE A 122 -13.08 -8.23 8.17
C PHE A 122 -11.93 -9.07 7.60
N TRP A 123 -12.16 -9.75 6.48
CA TRP A 123 -11.12 -10.52 5.79
C TRP A 123 -9.93 -9.64 5.39
N GLY A 124 -10.17 -8.45 4.84
CA GLY A 124 -9.13 -7.48 4.49
C GLY A 124 -8.28 -7.09 5.69
N VAL A 125 -8.92 -6.79 6.83
CA VAL A 125 -8.22 -6.47 8.09
C VAL A 125 -7.37 -7.63 8.60
N VAL A 126 -7.86 -8.86 8.50
CA VAL A 126 -7.10 -10.06 8.90
C VAL A 126 -5.95 -10.30 7.92
N ASN A 127 -6.25 -10.26 6.61
CA ASN A 127 -5.27 -10.53 5.56
C ASN A 127 -4.10 -9.54 5.58
N ALA A 128 -4.36 -8.26 5.82
CA ALA A 128 -3.32 -7.22 5.95
C ALA A 128 -2.36 -7.44 7.15
N ARG A 129 -2.70 -8.31 8.08
CA ARG A 129 -1.86 -8.65 9.25
C ARG A 129 -1.10 -9.96 9.10
N LEU A 130 -1.39 -10.74 8.06
CA LEU A 130 -0.72 -11.99 7.79
C LEU A 130 0.54 -11.71 6.97
N VAL A 131 1.69 -12.02 7.54
CA VAL A 131 2.96 -12.01 6.81
C VAL A 131 3.09 -13.34 6.08
N ARG A 132 3.21 -13.27 4.76
CA ARG A 132 3.39 -14.43 3.89
C ARG A 132 4.77 -14.36 3.25
N VAL A 133 5.39 -15.51 3.09
CA VAL A 133 6.63 -15.67 2.35
C VAL A 133 6.31 -16.38 1.04
N THR A 134 6.73 -15.79 -0.05
CA THR A 134 6.58 -16.38 -1.39
C THR A 134 7.99 -16.62 -1.95
N PRO A 135 8.43 -17.87 -2.10
CA PRO A 135 9.75 -18.16 -2.65
C PRO A 135 9.72 -18.05 -4.17
N TYR A 136 10.81 -17.54 -4.71
CA TYR A 136 11.10 -17.50 -6.14
C TYR A 136 12.53 -18.00 -6.37
N ASP A 137 12.71 -18.83 -7.38
CA ASP A 137 14.02 -19.26 -7.86
C ASP A 137 14.35 -18.50 -9.16
N VAL A 138 15.40 -17.69 -9.11
CA VAL A 138 15.85 -16.88 -10.24
C VAL A 138 17.27 -17.29 -10.59
N THR A 139 17.54 -17.51 -11.88
CA THR A 139 18.87 -17.83 -12.39
C THR A 139 19.43 -16.65 -13.15
N ILE A 140 20.58 -16.15 -12.72
CA ILE A 140 21.37 -15.15 -13.44
C ILE A 140 22.54 -15.87 -14.10
N ASN A 141 22.69 -15.73 -15.42
CA ASN A 141 23.71 -16.41 -16.21
C ASN A 141 25.06 -15.66 -16.15
N LYS A 142 25.53 -15.37 -14.93
CA LYS A 142 26.86 -14.76 -14.67
C LYS A 142 27.55 -15.52 -13.56
N GLU A 143 28.86 -15.57 -13.60
CA GLU A 143 29.63 -16.21 -12.54
C GLU A 143 29.83 -15.24 -11.38
N ALA A 144 29.55 -15.71 -10.16
CA ALA A 144 29.80 -14.99 -8.93
C ALA A 144 30.87 -15.70 -8.13
N GLN A 145 31.88 -14.94 -7.66
CA GLN A 145 32.93 -15.44 -6.79
C GLN A 145 32.95 -14.61 -5.50
N ASP A 146 33.18 -15.26 -4.39
CA ASP A 146 33.34 -14.59 -3.11
C ASP A 146 34.69 -13.87 -2.96
N GLU A 147 34.95 -13.24 -1.83
CA GLU A 147 36.20 -12.54 -1.53
C GLU A 147 37.44 -13.45 -1.59
N ASN A 148 37.24 -14.77 -1.42
CA ASN A 148 38.31 -15.77 -1.47
C ASN A 148 38.48 -16.38 -2.87
N GLY A 149 37.74 -15.91 -3.88
CA GLY A 149 37.73 -16.45 -5.22
C GLY A 149 36.99 -17.79 -5.36
N GLN A 150 36.21 -18.19 -4.36
CA GLN A 150 35.39 -19.39 -4.41
C GLN A 150 34.09 -19.09 -5.18
N LYS A 151 33.73 -20.02 -6.06
CA LYS A 151 32.45 -19.91 -6.82
C LYS A 151 31.26 -19.92 -5.86
N MET A 152 30.39 -18.98 -6.07
CA MET A 152 29.15 -18.87 -5.32
C MET A 152 27.99 -19.38 -6.19
N ASP A 153 27.41 -20.52 -5.81
CA ASP A 153 26.35 -21.17 -6.60
C ASP A 153 24.96 -20.60 -6.34
N SER A 154 24.73 -20.00 -5.19
CA SER A 154 23.45 -19.40 -4.83
C SER A 154 23.59 -18.37 -3.70
N MET A 155 22.66 -17.43 -3.65
CA MET A 155 22.48 -16.47 -2.57
C MET A 155 20.99 -16.36 -2.23
N LYS A 156 20.65 -16.47 -0.97
CA LYS A 156 19.27 -16.28 -0.50
C LYS A 156 19.02 -14.83 -0.14
N ILE A 157 18.23 -14.16 -0.95
CA ILE A 157 17.83 -12.76 -0.75
C ILE A 157 16.40 -12.71 -0.25
N VAL A 158 16.14 -11.99 0.84
CA VAL A 158 14.79 -11.66 1.28
C VAL A 158 14.48 -10.23 0.85
N LEU A 159 13.45 -10.08 0.03
CA LEU A 159 12.90 -8.78 -0.38
C LEU A 159 11.69 -8.44 0.50
N VAL A 160 11.68 -7.23 1.01
CA VAL A 160 10.55 -6.59 1.69
C VAL A 160 10.30 -5.25 1.03
N ALA A 161 9.04 -4.82 0.90
CA ALA A 161 8.67 -3.51 0.40
C ALA A 161 7.44 -2.99 1.14
N ASP A 162 7.15 -1.71 0.99
CA ASP A 162 5.87 -1.10 1.39
C ASP A 162 5.53 -1.35 2.87
N LEU A 163 6.48 -1.08 3.77
CA LEU A 163 6.27 -1.26 5.22
C LEU A 163 5.26 -0.24 5.77
N HIS A 164 5.25 0.98 5.26
CA HIS A 164 4.35 2.07 5.67
C HIS A 164 4.24 2.23 7.18
N LEU A 165 5.40 2.39 7.85
CA LEU A 165 5.45 2.67 9.28
C LEU A 165 4.69 3.96 9.58
N GLY A 166 3.65 3.89 10.41
CA GLY A 166 2.80 5.04 10.63
C GLY A 166 1.58 4.72 11.50
N TYR A 167 0.42 5.29 11.13
CA TYR A 167 -0.80 5.12 11.93
C TYR A 167 -1.31 3.67 11.97
N ASN A 168 -1.18 2.92 10.88
CA ASN A 168 -1.76 1.58 10.73
C ASN A 168 -0.77 0.46 11.06
N ILE A 169 0.52 0.66 10.74
CA ILE A 169 1.59 -0.32 10.94
C ILE A 169 2.48 0.14 12.10
N GLY A 170 2.59 -0.67 13.12
CA GLY A 170 3.40 -0.40 14.32
C GLY A 170 4.10 -1.66 14.83
N VAL A 171 4.62 -1.56 16.04
CA VAL A 171 5.48 -2.54 16.72
C VAL A 171 5.09 -4.00 16.50
N ARG A 172 3.81 -4.35 16.69
CA ARG A 172 3.36 -5.74 16.58
C ARG A 172 3.48 -6.32 15.17
N GLN A 173 3.23 -5.49 14.15
CA GLN A 173 3.30 -5.94 12.76
C GLN A 173 4.76 -6.06 12.34
N VAL A 174 5.59 -5.07 12.66
CA VAL A 174 7.03 -5.09 12.36
C VAL A 174 7.70 -6.29 13.03
N GLN A 175 7.35 -6.60 14.29
CA GLN A 175 7.87 -7.79 14.98
C GLN A 175 7.53 -9.10 14.24
N ARG A 176 6.31 -9.21 13.66
CA ARG A 176 5.93 -10.38 12.86
C ARG A 176 6.74 -10.46 11.57
N ILE A 177 6.98 -9.31 10.91
CA ILE A 177 7.78 -9.23 9.69
C ILE A 177 9.21 -9.66 9.98
N VAL A 178 9.86 -9.09 10.99
CA VAL A 178 11.23 -9.43 11.38
C VAL A 178 11.34 -10.91 11.78
N ASN A 179 10.38 -11.42 12.55
CA ASN A 179 10.34 -12.84 12.89
C ASN A 179 10.19 -13.74 11.64
N SER A 180 9.48 -13.27 10.62
CA SER A 180 9.33 -14.00 9.36
C SER A 180 10.61 -13.96 8.54
N ILE A 181 11.26 -12.80 8.44
CA ILE A 181 12.56 -12.63 7.77
C ILE A 181 13.61 -13.56 8.40
N ASN A 182 13.72 -13.53 9.73
CA ASN A 182 14.74 -14.31 10.46
C ASN A 182 14.54 -15.82 10.33
N LYS A 183 13.32 -16.30 10.02
CA LYS A 183 13.07 -17.71 9.74
C LYS A 183 13.56 -18.14 8.36
N GLN A 184 13.86 -17.18 7.47
CA GLN A 184 14.33 -17.51 6.14
C GLN A 184 15.82 -17.83 6.10
N ASP A 185 16.59 -17.46 7.14
CA ASP A 185 18.04 -17.61 7.16
C ASP A 185 18.68 -16.97 5.92
N ALA A 186 18.44 -15.67 5.76
CA ALA A 186 18.80 -14.90 4.59
C ALA A 186 20.30 -14.57 4.54
N ASP A 187 20.92 -14.68 3.37
CA ASP A 187 22.24 -14.11 3.15
C ASP A 187 22.20 -12.60 3.09
N LEU A 188 21.17 -12.04 2.46
CA LEU A 188 20.99 -10.61 2.24
C LEU A 188 19.52 -10.22 2.44
N VAL A 189 19.27 -9.06 3.03
CA VAL A 189 17.91 -8.50 3.17
C VAL A 189 17.84 -7.16 2.45
N LEU A 190 16.85 -7.00 1.57
CA LEU A 190 16.62 -5.79 0.77
C LEU A 190 15.24 -5.22 1.08
N ILE A 191 15.15 -3.90 1.22
CA ILE A 191 13.90 -3.18 1.49
C ILE A 191 13.66 -2.18 0.35
N ALA A 192 12.66 -2.46 -0.49
CA ALA A 192 12.37 -1.71 -1.71
C ALA A 192 11.38 -0.57 -1.47
N GLY A 193 11.74 0.40 -0.65
CA GLY A 193 11.03 1.66 -0.46
C GLY A 193 9.70 1.57 0.31
N ASP A 194 9.09 2.73 0.47
CA ASP A 194 7.87 2.99 1.25
C ASP A 194 7.96 2.41 2.67
N ILE A 195 9.06 2.74 3.34
CA ILE A 195 9.33 2.33 4.72
C ILE A 195 8.43 3.12 5.67
N PHE A 196 8.23 4.41 5.41
CA PHE A 196 7.38 5.30 6.17
C PHE A 196 6.09 5.64 5.40
N ASP A 197 5.12 6.23 6.10
CA ASP A 197 3.82 6.65 5.53
C ASP A 197 3.71 8.19 5.57
N ASN A 198 4.63 8.88 4.89
CA ASN A 198 4.78 10.33 4.72
C ASN A 198 4.99 11.14 6.01
N GLU A 199 4.30 10.84 7.09
CA GLU A 199 4.36 11.62 8.34
C GLU A 199 5.26 10.90 9.37
N TRP A 200 6.46 11.43 9.68
CA TRP A 200 7.31 10.87 10.74
C TRP A 200 6.58 10.76 12.08
N GLU A 201 5.79 11.77 12.41
CA GLU A 201 5.02 11.81 13.66
C GLU A 201 3.92 10.73 13.74
N ALA A 202 3.63 10.06 12.63
CA ALA A 202 2.74 8.91 12.61
C ALA A 202 3.39 7.63 13.13
N VAL A 203 4.71 7.57 13.15
CA VAL A 203 5.48 6.43 13.66
C VAL A 203 5.29 6.30 15.17
N ASP A 204 4.86 5.13 15.63
CA ASP A 204 4.56 4.86 17.03
C ASP A 204 5.71 4.07 17.67
N GLN A 205 6.28 4.61 18.77
CA GLN A 205 7.39 4.00 19.49
C GLN A 205 8.61 3.76 18.59
N PRO A 206 9.19 4.81 17.97
CA PRO A 206 10.29 4.66 17.00
C PRO A 206 11.49 3.92 17.57
N GLU A 207 11.90 4.20 18.81
CA GLU A 207 13.05 3.52 19.45
C GLU A 207 12.85 2.00 19.54
N LYS A 208 11.61 1.58 19.78
CA LYS A 208 11.28 0.15 19.84
C LYS A 208 11.24 -0.48 18.45
N LEU A 209 10.80 0.26 17.44
CA LEU A 209 10.85 -0.19 16.06
C LEU A 209 12.29 -0.33 15.56
N GLU A 210 13.17 0.64 15.91
CA GLU A 210 14.62 0.58 15.63
C GLU A 210 15.24 -0.69 16.25
N GLU A 211 14.93 -0.98 17.52
CA GLU A 211 15.41 -2.20 18.20
C GLU A 211 14.95 -3.47 17.48
N ILE A 212 13.68 -3.54 17.09
CA ILE A 212 13.12 -4.69 16.40
C ILE A 212 13.75 -4.87 15.02
N LEU A 213 13.90 -3.80 14.23
CA LEU A 213 14.49 -3.84 12.90
C LEU A 213 16.00 -4.19 12.98
N ARG A 214 16.73 -3.68 13.97
CA ARG A 214 18.12 -4.08 14.24
C ARG A 214 18.25 -5.58 14.54
N GLY A 215 17.16 -6.22 14.97
CA GLY A 215 17.08 -7.66 15.16
C GLY A 215 16.96 -8.49 13.89
N ILE A 216 16.97 -7.87 12.69
CA ILE A 216 17.02 -8.60 11.41
C ILE A 216 18.39 -9.28 11.29
N LYS A 217 18.35 -10.58 10.98
CA LYS A 217 19.53 -11.41 10.81
C LYS A 217 19.78 -11.61 9.32
N SER A 218 20.98 -11.27 8.87
CA SER A 218 21.46 -11.54 7.52
C SER A 218 22.99 -11.64 7.54
N LYS A 219 23.54 -12.39 6.61
CA LYS A 219 24.99 -12.62 6.52
C LYS A 219 25.73 -11.38 6.01
N TYR A 220 25.14 -10.70 5.01
CA TYR A 220 25.76 -9.58 4.31
C TYR A 220 25.09 -8.24 4.56
N GLY A 221 24.20 -8.15 5.55
CA GLY A 221 23.57 -6.90 5.96
C GLY A 221 22.15 -6.68 5.40
N VAL A 222 21.61 -5.52 5.75
CA VAL A 222 20.28 -5.05 5.36
C VAL A 222 20.44 -3.75 4.59
N TYR A 223 19.92 -3.69 3.37
CA TYR A 223 20.00 -2.51 2.50
C TYR A 223 18.61 -2.07 2.10
N ALA A 224 18.43 -0.77 1.93
CA ALA A 224 17.15 -0.17 1.56
C ALA A 224 17.34 0.93 0.51
N CYS A 225 16.33 1.16 -0.30
CA CYS A 225 16.10 2.45 -0.97
C CYS A 225 14.86 3.12 -0.39
N TYR A 226 14.67 4.41 -0.66
CA TYR A 226 13.42 5.10 -0.35
C TYR A 226 12.42 5.03 -1.51
N GLY A 227 11.13 5.04 -1.18
CA GLY A 227 10.02 5.15 -2.11
C GLY A 227 9.36 6.52 -2.05
N ASN A 228 8.23 6.64 -2.74
CA ASN A 228 7.52 7.91 -2.87
C ASN A 228 6.81 8.36 -1.59
N HIS A 229 6.63 7.50 -0.60
CA HIS A 229 6.10 7.83 0.73
C HIS A 229 7.18 8.13 1.78
N ASP A 230 8.46 7.93 1.48
CA ASP A 230 9.57 8.22 2.40
C ASP A 230 9.98 9.71 2.38
N ILE A 231 9.02 10.57 2.16
CA ILE A 231 9.11 12.02 2.11
C ILE A 231 8.15 12.62 3.13
N GLN A 232 8.64 13.60 3.91
CA GLN A 232 7.82 14.28 4.93
C GLN A 232 6.75 15.16 4.28
N GLU A 233 5.53 14.68 4.21
CA GLU A 233 4.37 15.42 3.70
C GLU A 233 3.12 15.14 4.54
N GLN A 234 2.23 16.14 4.64
CA GLN A 234 0.92 15.92 5.25
C GLN A 234 -0.05 15.31 4.23
N VAL A 235 -0.65 14.19 4.59
CA VAL A 235 -1.55 13.44 3.72
C VAL A 235 -2.97 13.44 4.29
N LEU A 236 -3.96 13.77 3.44
CA LEU A 236 -5.39 13.62 3.74
C LEU A 236 -6.05 12.76 2.67
N ALA A 237 -6.49 11.58 3.06
CA ALA A 237 -7.18 10.62 2.18
C ALA A 237 -6.43 10.31 0.87
N GLY A 238 -5.10 10.20 0.93
CA GLY A 238 -4.24 9.94 -0.23
C GLY A 238 -3.82 11.18 -1.03
N PHE A 239 -4.30 12.37 -0.67
CA PHE A 239 -3.89 13.63 -1.30
C PHE A 239 -2.88 14.35 -0.42
N THR A 240 -1.76 14.79 -1.01
CA THR A 240 -0.74 15.58 -0.33
C THR A 240 -1.10 17.07 -0.30
N PHE A 241 -0.94 17.69 0.85
CA PHE A 241 -1.17 19.11 1.08
C PHE A 241 0.13 19.74 1.56
N GLY A 242 0.95 20.14 0.66
CA GLY A 242 2.18 20.87 0.96
C GLY A 242 2.64 21.57 -0.29
N GLY A 243 2.59 22.88 -0.34
CA GLY A 243 2.93 23.69 -1.51
C GLY A 243 4.26 23.28 -2.20
N LYS A 244 4.97 24.24 -2.79
CA LYS A 244 6.29 24.04 -3.44
C LYS A 244 7.47 23.84 -2.44
N GLN A 245 7.23 23.24 -1.27
CA GLN A 245 8.33 22.87 -0.37
C GLN A 245 9.18 21.79 -1.03
N GLU A 246 10.49 21.86 -0.84
CA GLU A 246 11.41 20.80 -1.23
C GLU A 246 10.94 19.49 -0.62
N LYS A 247 10.71 18.51 -1.50
CA LYS A 247 10.29 17.18 -1.09
C LYS A 247 11.50 16.43 -0.57
N THR A 248 11.67 16.42 0.74
CA THR A 248 12.82 15.78 1.41
C THR A 248 12.33 14.74 2.40
N SER A 249 13.13 13.71 2.64
CA SER A 249 12.98 12.88 3.82
C SER A 249 13.24 13.73 5.07
N SER A 250 12.60 13.40 6.19
CA SER A 250 12.96 14.07 7.44
C SER A 250 14.31 13.54 7.96
N PRO A 251 15.11 14.39 8.64
CA PRO A 251 16.34 13.92 9.30
C PRO A 251 16.09 12.75 10.26
N GLU A 252 14.93 12.73 10.91
CA GLU A 252 14.55 11.69 11.84
C GLU A 252 14.31 10.34 11.14
N MET A 253 13.80 10.33 9.90
CA MET A 253 13.67 9.12 9.10
C MET A 253 15.05 8.53 8.77
N ASP A 254 16.00 9.39 8.40
CA ASP A 254 17.37 8.99 8.09
C ASP A 254 18.09 8.44 9.33
N GLU A 255 17.98 9.13 10.46
CA GLU A 255 18.54 8.71 11.76
C GLU A 255 17.93 7.38 12.24
N PHE A 256 16.63 7.18 12.00
CA PHE A 256 15.96 5.92 12.30
C PHE A 256 16.56 4.75 11.51
N MET A 257 16.82 4.93 10.21
CA MET A 257 17.42 3.89 9.36
C MET A 257 18.82 3.52 9.87
N GLU A 258 19.63 4.52 10.18
CA GLU A 258 20.97 4.31 10.76
C GLU A 258 20.90 3.56 12.08
N LYS A 259 20.04 4.00 13.02
CA LYS A 259 19.84 3.34 14.33
C LYS A 259 19.27 1.94 14.21
N ALA A 260 18.46 1.68 13.19
CA ALA A 260 17.95 0.34 12.89
C ALA A 260 19.02 -0.59 12.27
N GLY A 261 20.21 -0.07 11.93
CA GLY A 261 21.28 -0.83 11.30
C GLY A 261 20.99 -1.19 9.85
N ILE A 262 20.20 -0.35 9.15
CA ILE A 262 19.83 -0.53 7.76
C ILE A 262 20.62 0.46 6.91
N THR A 263 21.38 -0.03 5.93
CA THR A 263 22.14 0.82 5.00
C THR A 263 21.20 1.36 3.93
N LEU A 264 20.97 2.67 3.94
CA LEU A 264 20.14 3.35 2.97
C LEU A 264 20.97 3.74 1.75
N LEU A 265 20.57 3.26 0.57
CA LEU A 265 21.21 3.56 -0.72
C LEU A 265 20.37 4.63 -1.45
N ARG A 266 21.04 5.68 -1.97
CA ARG A 266 20.41 6.82 -2.65
C ARG A 266 21.17 7.16 -3.93
N ASP A 267 20.91 6.44 -5.02
CA ASP A 267 21.71 6.39 -6.23
C ASP A 267 23.15 5.96 -5.92
N GLU A 268 23.25 4.93 -5.11
CA GLU A 268 24.53 4.38 -4.66
C GLU A 268 24.56 2.86 -4.86
N GLY A 269 25.73 2.36 -5.27
CA GLY A 269 25.99 0.94 -5.45
C GLY A 269 26.91 0.39 -4.39
N VAL A 270 26.70 -0.88 -4.02
CA VAL A 270 27.57 -1.63 -3.12
C VAL A 270 27.88 -2.99 -3.71
N LEU A 271 29.15 -3.41 -3.62
CA LEU A 271 29.58 -4.76 -4.00
C LEU A 271 29.52 -5.68 -2.78
N ILE A 272 28.62 -6.63 -2.83
CA ILE A 272 28.39 -7.59 -1.76
C ILE A 272 29.32 -8.78 -1.91
N ASN A 273 30.17 -9.05 -0.90
CA ASN A 273 31.04 -10.23 -0.85
C ASN A 273 31.85 -10.46 -2.14
N ASN A 274 32.26 -9.39 -2.81
CA ASN A 274 32.93 -9.43 -4.12
C ASN A 274 32.15 -10.19 -5.23
N SER A 275 30.88 -10.53 -5.02
CA SER A 275 30.11 -11.46 -5.85
C SER A 275 29.02 -10.81 -6.68
N LEU A 276 28.32 -9.81 -6.16
CA LEU A 276 27.22 -9.14 -6.85
C LEU A 276 27.12 -7.68 -6.44
N TYR A 277 26.61 -6.84 -7.33
CA TYR A 277 26.28 -5.46 -7.04
C TYR A 277 24.81 -5.31 -6.64
N ILE A 278 24.58 -4.52 -5.59
CA ILE A 278 23.26 -3.96 -5.25
C ILE A 278 23.35 -2.46 -5.47
N TYR A 279 22.44 -1.92 -6.25
CA TYR A 279 22.31 -0.47 -6.47
C TYR A 279 20.96 0.00 -6.02
N GLY A 280 20.91 0.89 -5.02
CA GLY A 280 19.64 1.49 -4.56
C GLY A 280 19.37 2.78 -5.32
N ARG A 281 18.29 2.80 -6.09
CA ARG A 281 17.85 3.98 -6.85
C ARG A 281 16.97 4.88 -5.99
N ARG A 282 17.03 6.18 -6.28
CA ARG A 282 16.01 7.13 -5.79
C ARG A 282 14.69 6.91 -6.48
N ASP A 283 13.59 7.24 -5.81
CA ASP A 283 12.26 7.14 -6.40
C ASP A 283 12.12 8.00 -7.67
N ALA A 284 11.43 7.47 -8.68
CA ALA A 284 11.31 8.09 -9.99
C ALA A 284 10.52 9.41 -9.99
N HIS A 285 9.53 9.55 -9.10
CA HIS A 285 8.68 10.74 -9.00
C HIS A 285 9.08 11.66 -7.87
N ARG A 286 9.76 11.13 -6.86
CA ARG A 286 10.12 11.82 -5.62
C ARG A 286 11.53 11.45 -5.18
N PRO A 287 12.57 11.82 -5.96
CA PRO A 287 13.94 11.45 -5.66
C PRO A 287 14.46 12.02 -4.32
N GLY A 288 13.76 13.01 -3.77
CA GLY A 288 14.04 13.57 -2.45
C GLY A 288 15.28 14.46 -2.38
N ASN A 289 15.46 15.15 -1.23
CA ASN A 289 16.65 15.94 -0.89
C ASN A 289 17.06 16.97 -1.95
N GLY A 290 16.09 17.63 -2.60
CA GLY A 290 16.35 18.67 -3.61
C GLY A 290 16.89 18.14 -4.96
N VAL A 291 16.97 16.83 -5.13
CA VAL A 291 17.36 16.20 -6.40
C VAL A 291 16.15 16.20 -7.32
N THR A 292 16.35 16.57 -8.58
CA THR A 292 15.28 16.62 -9.59
C THR A 292 15.17 15.32 -10.38
N ASP A 293 16.31 14.68 -10.63
CA ASP A 293 16.41 13.48 -11.45
C ASP A 293 17.21 12.40 -10.73
N ARG A 294 16.84 11.15 -10.92
CA ARG A 294 17.58 9.98 -10.40
C ARG A 294 18.63 9.52 -11.41
N ALA A 295 19.56 8.69 -10.99
CA ALA A 295 20.56 8.11 -11.86
C ALA A 295 19.94 7.34 -13.03
N SER A 296 20.41 7.59 -14.23
CA SER A 296 20.06 6.85 -15.43
C SER A 296 20.64 5.44 -15.42
N ALA A 297 20.12 4.54 -16.25
CA ALA A 297 20.58 3.17 -16.31
C ALA A 297 22.10 3.05 -16.67
N ASP A 298 22.59 3.94 -17.54
CA ASP A 298 24.01 3.97 -17.93
C ASP A 298 24.89 4.46 -16.76
N GLU A 299 24.47 5.51 -16.05
CA GLU A 299 25.20 6.01 -14.87
C GLU A 299 25.28 4.96 -13.76
N ILE A 300 24.21 4.17 -13.55
CA ILE A 300 24.19 3.08 -12.57
C ILE A 300 25.33 2.09 -12.84
N THR A 301 25.52 1.71 -14.10
CA THR A 301 26.42 0.62 -14.47
C THR A 301 27.81 1.08 -14.92
N GLU A 302 28.06 2.41 -15.02
CA GLU A 302 29.27 2.98 -15.56
C GLU A 302 30.55 2.43 -14.88
N ASN A 303 30.53 2.30 -13.57
CA ASN A 303 31.69 1.89 -12.78
C ASN A 303 31.56 0.45 -12.24
N MET A 304 30.65 -0.37 -12.80
CA MET A 304 30.43 -1.75 -12.35
C MET A 304 31.08 -2.76 -13.30
N ASP A 305 31.62 -3.81 -12.72
CA ASP A 305 32.08 -4.98 -13.46
C ASP A 305 30.87 -5.78 -13.95
N LYS A 306 30.54 -5.61 -15.23
CA LYS A 306 29.36 -6.25 -15.85
C LYS A 306 29.48 -7.78 -16.00
N SER A 307 30.65 -8.36 -15.67
CA SER A 307 30.79 -9.81 -15.58
C SER A 307 30.10 -10.38 -14.32
N LYS A 308 29.89 -9.55 -13.30
CA LYS A 308 29.18 -9.89 -12.05
C LYS A 308 27.69 -9.59 -12.16
N PRO A 309 26.84 -10.30 -11.40
CA PRO A 309 25.43 -9.95 -11.26
C PRO A 309 25.24 -8.51 -10.77
N ILE A 310 24.29 -7.80 -11.38
CA ILE A 310 23.90 -6.44 -11.00
C ILE A 310 22.41 -6.46 -10.69
N ILE A 311 22.07 -6.19 -9.43
CA ILE A 311 20.68 -6.10 -8.95
C ILE A 311 20.41 -4.64 -8.60
N VAL A 312 19.36 -4.08 -9.19
CA VAL A 312 18.83 -2.76 -8.82
C VAL A 312 17.73 -2.95 -7.79
N LEU A 313 17.79 -2.15 -6.73
CA LEU A 313 16.74 -2.00 -5.72
C LEU A 313 16.04 -0.68 -5.99
N ASP A 314 14.88 -0.76 -6.58
CA ASP A 314 14.02 0.38 -6.93
C ASP A 314 12.73 0.30 -6.13
N HIS A 315 12.00 1.41 -5.99
CA HIS A 315 10.67 1.34 -5.43
C HIS A 315 9.62 1.13 -6.52
N GLU A 316 9.68 1.91 -7.61
CA GLU A 316 8.76 1.80 -8.73
C GLU A 316 9.41 1.05 -9.91
N PRO A 317 8.74 0.04 -10.51
CA PRO A 317 9.28 -0.71 -11.67
C PRO A 317 9.22 0.16 -12.94
N LYS A 318 10.26 0.95 -13.18
CA LYS A 318 10.36 1.86 -14.32
C LYS A 318 11.68 1.69 -15.06
N GLU A 319 11.64 2.06 -16.36
CA GLU A 319 12.83 2.05 -17.21
C GLU A 319 13.48 0.67 -17.29
N LEU A 320 12.66 -0.40 -17.28
CA LEU A 320 13.15 -1.77 -17.26
C LEU A 320 13.93 -2.17 -18.53
N GLU A 321 13.55 -1.61 -19.69
CA GLU A 321 14.25 -1.85 -20.96
C GLU A 321 15.62 -1.18 -20.97
N GLU A 322 15.71 0.04 -20.45
CA GLU A 322 16.95 0.80 -20.30
C GLU A 322 17.89 0.12 -19.30
N LEU A 323 17.38 -0.29 -18.14
CA LEU A 323 18.14 -1.04 -17.14
C LEU A 323 18.70 -2.35 -17.72
N SER A 324 17.88 -3.11 -18.43
CA SER A 324 18.31 -4.35 -19.08
C SER A 324 19.38 -4.09 -20.16
N SER A 325 19.21 -3.03 -20.94
CA SER A 325 20.16 -2.63 -22.00
C SER A 325 21.49 -2.19 -21.43
N ALA A 326 21.49 -1.55 -20.26
CA ALA A 326 22.70 -1.14 -19.54
C ALA A 326 23.45 -2.32 -18.89
N GLY A 327 22.83 -3.51 -18.78
CA GLY A 327 23.44 -4.72 -18.25
C GLY A 327 23.02 -5.05 -16.81
N VAL A 328 21.93 -4.47 -16.31
CA VAL A 328 21.28 -4.87 -15.07
C VAL A 328 20.60 -6.22 -15.27
N ASP A 329 20.80 -7.14 -14.34
CA ASP A 329 20.28 -8.51 -14.44
C ASP A 329 18.91 -8.66 -13.76
N MET A 330 18.63 -7.84 -12.74
CA MET A 330 17.38 -7.91 -11.98
C MET A 330 17.03 -6.54 -11.39
N ASP A 331 15.74 -6.19 -11.45
CA ASP A 331 15.16 -5.06 -10.75
C ASP A 331 14.19 -5.57 -9.70
N LEU A 332 14.38 -5.16 -8.44
CA LEU A 332 13.57 -5.56 -7.27
C LEU A 332 12.77 -4.37 -6.76
N CYS A 333 11.44 -4.45 -6.87
CA CYS A 333 10.53 -3.34 -6.59
C CYS A 333 9.37 -3.69 -5.66
N GLY A 334 8.69 -2.62 -5.20
CA GLY A 334 7.43 -2.64 -4.46
C GLY A 334 6.31 -1.86 -5.14
N HIS A 335 5.72 -0.86 -4.44
CA HIS A 335 4.83 0.20 -4.90
C HIS A 335 3.39 -0.20 -5.24
N THR A 336 3.17 -1.30 -5.95
CA THR A 336 1.83 -1.60 -6.51
C THR A 336 0.83 -2.17 -5.51
N HIS A 337 1.29 -2.69 -4.38
CA HIS A 337 0.50 -3.34 -3.33
C HIS A 337 -0.49 -4.39 -3.85
N ASP A 338 -0.23 -5.00 -5.01
CA ASP A 338 -1.18 -5.90 -5.71
C ASP A 338 -2.59 -5.25 -5.84
N GLY A 339 -2.65 -3.92 -6.09
CA GLY A 339 -3.88 -3.15 -6.22
C GLY A 339 -4.59 -2.83 -4.90
N GLN A 340 -3.92 -3.00 -3.76
CA GLN A 340 -4.31 -2.66 -2.38
C GLN A 340 -5.58 -3.34 -1.87
N MET A 341 -6.63 -3.47 -2.65
CA MET A 341 -7.91 -4.02 -2.21
C MET A 341 -8.66 -4.70 -3.36
N PHE A 342 -9.40 -5.75 -3.03
CA PHE A 342 -10.30 -6.39 -3.99
C PHE A 342 -11.46 -5.43 -4.37
N PRO A 343 -11.84 -5.29 -5.66
CA PRO A 343 -11.29 -5.96 -6.85
C PRO A 343 -10.14 -5.22 -7.55
N GLY A 344 -9.49 -4.26 -6.89
CA GLY A 344 -8.39 -3.46 -7.46
C GLY A 344 -7.21 -4.32 -7.92
N ASN A 345 -6.94 -5.44 -7.24
CA ASN A 345 -5.92 -6.40 -7.63
C ASN A 345 -6.15 -6.99 -9.04
N ILE A 346 -7.40 -7.15 -9.49
CA ILE A 346 -7.69 -7.60 -10.86
C ILE A 346 -7.25 -6.54 -11.88
N LEU A 347 -7.49 -5.27 -11.56
CA LEU A 347 -7.07 -4.15 -12.43
C LEU A 347 -5.54 -3.99 -12.40
N CYS A 348 -4.92 -4.12 -11.24
CA CYS A 348 -3.47 -4.09 -11.09
C CYS A 348 -2.80 -5.14 -11.98
N LEU A 349 -3.25 -6.40 -11.92
CA LEU A 349 -2.75 -7.48 -12.78
C LEU A 349 -2.88 -7.19 -14.29
N LEU A 350 -3.89 -6.44 -14.70
CA LEU A 350 -4.11 -6.10 -16.10
C LEU A 350 -3.19 -4.97 -16.60
N TYR A 351 -2.85 -4.01 -15.71
CA TYR A 351 -2.11 -2.81 -16.10
C TYR A 351 -0.62 -2.86 -15.76
N THR A 352 -0.22 -3.59 -14.72
CA THR A 352 1.16 -3.59 -14.20
C THR A 352 1.95 -4.86 -14.55
N SER A 353 1.35 -5.82 -15.24
CA SER A 353 2.04 -7.00 -15.77
C SER A 353 2.12 -6.93 -17.30
N PRO A 354 3.07 -6.18 -17.86
CA PRO A 354 3.18 -6.04 -19.32
C PRO A 354 3.58 -7.35 -20.02
N SER A 355 4.12 -8.34 -19.29
CA SER A 355 4.53 -9.62 -19.85
C SER A 355 4.17 -10.80 -18.95
N PRO A 356 3.85 -11.99 -19.51
CA PRO A 356 3.73 -13.23 -18.73
C PRO A 356 5.01 -13.60 -17.96
N ARG A 357 6.18 -13.12 -18.40
CA ARG A 357 7.47 -13.32 -17.71
C ARG A 357 7.60 -12.48 -16.45
N ASP A 358 7.02 -11.28 -16.44
CA ASP A 358 7.08 -10.35 -15.31
C ASP A 358 6.12 -10.75 -14.17
N ARG A 359 5.13 -11.62 -14.44
CA ARG A 359 4.20 -12.13 -13.44
C ARG A 359 4.87 -13.00 -12.36
N SER A 360 6.06 -13.51 -12.63
CA SER A 360 6.80 -14.34 -11.67
C SER A 360 7.51 -13.54 -10.59
N VAL A 361 7.75 -12.24 -10.80
CA VAL A 361 8.55 -11.37 -9.92
C VAL A 361 7.69 -10.41 -9.09
N SER A 362 6.44 -10.15 -9.47
CA SER A 362 5.55 -9.17 -8.83
C SER A 362 4.43 -9.78 -7.97
N ARG A 363 4.64 -10.90 -7.29
CA ARG A 363 3.64 -11.51 -6.40
C ARG A 363 4.13 -11.66 -4.98
#